data_2c094bdecf1614f0697d30403658bdc8
#
_entry.id   2c094bdecf1614f0697d30403658bdc8
#
_cell.length_a   1.000
_cell.length_b   1.000
_cell.length_c   1.000
_cell.angle_alpha   90.00
_cell.angle_beta   90.00
_cell.angle_gamma   90.00
#
_symmetry.space_group_name_H-M   'P 1'
#
loop_
_entity.id
_entity.type
_entity.pdbx_description
1 polymer ?
#
loop_
_entity_poly.entity_id
_entity_poly.type
_entity_poly.pdbx_seq_one_letter_code
_entity_poly.pdbx_strand_id
1 'polypeptide(L)'
;MKRIALIIAACCIILAGCAQNNNKKENKEATQTTETQENKEMKTLIVYFSATGTTKAAAQKLAKEFNADLYEITPEVPYTDADLNWRDKNSRSTLEMKDKSSRPAIKGRCENIADYDTVWIGFPVWWYTAPTIVNTFIEAHDLSGKTLNVFATSGGSTVDGSYNDLKKAYPQYKWGEKRLMN
;
A
#
# COMPACT_ATOMS: atom_id res chain seq x y z
N MET A 1 18.15 -51.85 9.80
CA MET A 1 18.50 -52.96 8.89
C MET A 1 18.58 -52.42 7.48
N LYS A 2 19.83 -52.37 7.01
CA LYS A 2 20.28 -52.85 5.68
C LYS A 2 19.68 -52.14 4.48
N ARG A 3 20.33 -51.65 3.47
CA ARG A 3 21.71 -51.62 2.89
C ARG A 3 21.59 -50.81 1.62
N ILE A 4 22.41 -49.81 1.33
CA ILE A 4 23.68 -49.81 0.55
C ILE A 4 23.53 -50.35 -0.87
N ALA A 5 23.83 -49.52 -1.88
CA ALA A 5 24.69 -49.72 -3.07
C ALA A 5 24.49 -48.52 -3.99
N LEU A 6 25.36 -47.65 -4.28
CA LEU A 6 26.78 -47.56 -4.76
C LEU A 6 27.11 -48.44 -5.98
N ILE A 7 27.45 -47.83 -7.12
CA ILE A 7 28.34 -48.30 -8.21
C ILE A 7 28.37 -47.09 -9.21
N ILE A 8 29.43 -46.26 -9.32
CA ILE A 8 30.81 -46.44 -9.80
C ILE A 8 30.86 -46.76 -11.29
N ALA A 9 31.48 -45.92 -11.98
CA ALA A 9 32.71 -45.89 -12.79
C ALA A 9 32.39 -45.94 -14.27
N ALA A 10 33.10 -45.44 -15.13
CA ALA A 10 34.40 -44.88 -15.32
C ALA A 10 34.59 -44.65 -16.80
N CYS A 11 35.36 -43.64 -17.15
CA CYS A 11 36.54 -43.61 -17.97
C CYS A 11 36.50 -44.05 -19.42
N CYS A 12 37.01 -43.22 -20.30
CA CYS A 12 38.21 -43.31 -21.16
C CYS A 12 38.08 -42.26 -22.27
N ILE A 13 38.83 -41.23 -22.33
CA ILE A 13 40.21 -40.97 -22.77
C ILE A 13 40.51 -41.52 -24.18
N ILE A 14 41.15 -40.62 -24.97
CA ILE A 14 42.15 -40.77 -26.02
C ILE A 14 41.62 -40.56 -27.46
N LEU A 15 42.18 -39.84 -28.36
CA LEU A 15 43.43 -39.13 -28.65
C LEU A 15 43.25 -38.28 -29.90
N ALA A 16 43.98 -37.25 -29.90
CA ALA A 16 44.62 -36.46 -30.92
C ALA A 16 44.57 -36.88 -32.40
N GLY A 17 44.36 -35.87 -33.22
CA GLY A 17 44.69 -35.88 -34.65
C GLY A 17 44.67 -34.50 -35.24
N CYS A 18 45.81 -33.90 -35.44
CA CYS A 18 46.02 -32.64 -36.18
C CYS A 18 45.72 -32.86 -37.67
N ALA A 19 45.09 -31.90 -38.34
CA ALA A 19 45.55 -31.30 -39.59
C ALA A 19 44.60 -30.26 -40.14
N GLN A 20 45.10 -29.06 -40.23
CA GLN A 20 45.01 -27.98 -41.24
C GLN A 20 43.73 -27.72 -42.03
N ASN A 21 43.25 -26.47 -41.78
CA ASN A 21 42.97 -25.43 -42.76
C ASN A 21 41.79 -25.58 -43.72
N ASN A 22 40.77 -24.76 -43.50
CA ASN A 22 40.36 -23.71 -44.41
C ASN A 22 39.12 -22.93 -43.87
N ASN A 23 39.23 -21.62 -44.05
CA ASN A 23 38.25 -20.58 -43.76
C ASN A 23 36.82 -20.94 -44.19
N LYS A 24 35.87 -20.86 -43.23
CA LYS A 24 34.53 -20.34 -43.47
C LYS A 24 33.99 -19.73 -42.20
N LYS A 25 33.79 -18.41 -42.22
CA LYS A 25 33.09 -17.67 -41.21
C LYS A 25 31.64 -18.16 -41.15
N GLU A 26 31.28 -18.90 -40.16
CA GLU A 26 29.89 -19.06 -39.73
C GLU A 26 29.69 -18.23 -38.48
N ASN A 27 28.92 -17.17 -38.70
CA ASN A 27 28.43 -16.25 -37.69
C ASN A 27 27.41 -17.01 -36.83
N LYS A 28 27.82 -17.49 -35.65
CA LYS A 28 26.91 -17.95 -34.64
C LYS A 28 26.36 -16.73 -33.95
N GLU A 29 25.21 -16.31 -34.41
CA GLU A 29 24.32 -15.36 -33.78
C GLU A 29 23.93 -15.92 -32.40
N ALA A 30 24.59 -15.40 -31.38
CA ALA A 30 24.19 -15.63 -30.01
C ALA A 30 22.85 -14.89 -29.81
N THR A 31 21.76 -15.65 -29.81
CA THR A 31 20.44 -15.17 -29.39
C THR A 31 20.55 -14.75 -27.92
N GLN A 32 20.85 -13.50 -27.67
CA GLN A 32 20.61 -12.88 -26.38
C GLN A 32 19.08 -12.81 -26.22
N THR A 33 18.54 -13.69 -25.42
CA THR A 33 17.20 -13.56 -24.87
C THR A 33 17.23 -12.35 -23.96
N THR A 34 16.87 -11.20 -24.50
CA THR A 34 16.59 -9.99 -23.71
C THR A 34 15.30 -10.29 -22.96
N GLU A 35 15.40 -10.72 -21.72
CA GLU A 35 14.27 -10.66 -20.79
C GLU A 35 13.90 -9.20 -20.66
N THR A 36 12.88 -8.81 -21.39
CA THR A 36 12.18 -7.54 -21.20
C THR A 36 11.53 -7.64 -19.83
N GLN A 37 12.18 -7.14 -18.79
CA GLN A 37 11.51 -6.85 -17.55
C GLN A 37 10.43 -5.83 -17.91
N GLU A 38 9.18 -6.28 -18.01
CA GLU A 38 8.02 -5.39 -18.00
C GLU A 38 8.15 -4.56 -16.73
N ASN A 39 8.48 -3.29 -16.90
CA ASN A 39 8.44 -2.31 -15.81
C ASN A 39 6.97 -2.14 -15.45
N LYS A 40 6.47 -2.99 -14.55
CA LYS A 40 5.10 -2.89 -14.04
C LYS A 40 4.93 -1.51 -13.44
N GLU A 41 4.17 -0.66 -14.10
CA GLU A 41 3.82 0.66 -13.58
C GLU A 41 3.11 0.49 -12.24
N MET A 42 3.72 1.02 -11.17
CA MET A 42 3.13 0.91 -9.82
C MET A 42 1.89 1.78 -9.72
N LYS A 43 0.74 1.14 -9.52
CA LYS A 43 -0.53 1.83 -9.37
C LYS A 43 -0.73 2.36 -7.96
N THR A 44 -1.16 3.60 -7.87
CA THR A 44 -1.42 4.28 -6.59
C THR A 44 -2.91 4.58 -6.43
N LEU A 45 -3.43 4.34 -5.23
CA LEU A 45 -4.78 4.73 -4.81
C LEU A 45 -4.69 5.75 -3.69
N ILE A 46 -5.48 6.82 -3.80
CA ILE A 46 -5.68 7.80 -2.73
C ILE A 46 -7.02 7.55 -2.07
N VAL A 47 -6.98 6.95 -0.90
CA VAL A 47 -8.15 6.72 -0.04
C VAL A 47 -8.26 7.85 0.95
N TYR A 48 -9.45 8.39 1.20
CA TYR A 48 -9.60 9.46 2.17
C TYR A 48 -10.97 9.48 2.85
N PHE A 49 -10.97 9.91 4.11
CA PHE A 49 -12.17 10.37 4.83
C PHE A 49 -12.15 11.88 4.94
N SER A 50 -13.29 12.52 4.67
CA SER A 50 -13.43 13.98 4.77
C SER A 50 -14.82 14.37 5.26
N ALA A 51 -14.91 14.89 6.49
CA ALA A 51 -16.20 15.31 7.06
C ALA A 51 -16.65 16.69 6.56
N THR A 52 -15.69 17.59 6.25
CA THR A 52 -15.96 19.01 5.90
C THR A 52 -15.46 19.41 4.51
N GLY A 53 -14.90 18.48 3.74
CA GLY A 53 -14.35 18.73 2.41
C GLY A 53 -12.86 19.11 2.38
N THR A 54 -12.24 19.49 3.50
CA THR A 54 -10.83 19.90 3.55
C THR A 54 -9.89 18.78 3.10
N THR A 55 -10.03 17.59 3.70
CA THR A 55 -9.22 16.42 3.34
C THR A 55 -9.50 15.96 1.90
N LYS A 56 -10.75 16.09 1.43
CA LYS A 56 -11.11 15.82 0.03
C LYS A 56 -10.32 16.68 -0.93
N ALA A 57 -10.22 18.00 -0.67
CA ALA A 57 -9.42 18.90 -1.49
C ALA A 57 -7.94 18.52 -1.49
N ALA A 58 -7.39 18.12 -0.33
CA ALA A 58 -6.02 17.62 -0.21
C ALA A 58 -5.83 16.31 -1.00
N ALA A 59 -6.78 15.36 -0.90
CA ALA A 59 -6.76 14.11 -1.65
C ALA A 59 -6.74 14.34 -3.17
N GLN A 60 -7.54 15.28 -3.67
CA GLN A 60 -7.58 15.64 -5.09
C GLN A 60 -6.25 16.23 -5.58
N LYS A 61 -5.57 17.05 -4.76
CA LYS A 61 -4.23 17.56 -5.09
C LYS A 61 -3.22 16.41 -5.17
N LEU A 62 -3.24 15.51 -4.19
CA LEU A 62 -2.34 14.36 -4.13
C LEU A 62 -2.58 13.39 -5.30
N ALA A 63 -3.85 13.15 -5.65
CA ALA A 63 -4.20 12.30 -6.79
C ALA A 63 -3.65 12.85 -8.12
N LYS A 64 -3.69 14.17 -8.32
CA LYS A 64 -3.08 14.81 -9.49
C LYS A 64 -1.56 14.69 -9.49
N GLU A 65 -0.92 14.83 -8.33
CA GLU A 65 0.54 14.70 -8.18
C GLU A 65 1.04 13.31 -8.60
N PHE A 66 0.32 12.26 -8.21
CA PHE A 66 0.69 10.87 -8.46
C PHE A 66 -0.01 10.24 -9.67
N ASN A 67 -0.84 10.97 -10.40
CA ASN A 67 -1.73 10.41 -11.43
C ASN A 67 -2.50 9.18 -10.90
N ALA A 68 -3.11 9.33 -9.71
CA ALA A 68 -3.67 8.25 -8.92
C ALA A 68 -5.20 8.30 -8.89
N ASP A 69 -5.82 7.14 -8.69
CA ASP A 69 -7.25 7.02 -8.47
C ASP A 69 -7.64 7.49 -7.06
N LEU A 70 -8.91 7.87 -6.91
CA LEU A 70 -9.50 8.34 -5.65
C LEU A 70 -10.57 7.38 -5.14
N TYR A 71 -10.55 7.13 -3.83
CA TYR A 71 -11.63 6.45 -3.12
C TYR A 71 -12.02 7.21 -1.86
N GLU A 72 -13.28 7.60 -1.73
CA GLU A 72 -13.82 8.28 -0.53
C GLU A 72 -14.37 7.27 0.47
N ILE A 73 -13.84 7.26 1.70
CA ILE A 73 -14.44 6.53 2.82
C ILE A 73 -15.71 7.28 3.20
N THR A 74 -16.85 6.77 2.77
CA THR A 74 -18.14 7.39 3.02
C THR A 74 -18.79 6.75 4.26
N PRO A 75 -19.07 7.51 5.33
CA PRO A 75 -19.76 6.98 6.50
C PRO A 75 -21.19 6.56 6.12
N GLU A 76 -21.68 5.46 6.70
CA GLU A 76 -23.07 5.01 6.51
C GLU A 76 -24.07 6.09 6.94
N VAL A 77 -23.80 6.72 8.09
CA VAL A 77 -24.53 7.89 8.57
C VAL A 77 -23.60 9.10 8.44
N PRO A 78 -23.92 10.09 7.58
CA PRO A 78 -23.11 11.31 7.44
C PRO A 78 -22.96 12.04 8.78
N TYR A 79 -21.82 12.70 8.97
CA TYR A 79 -21.62 13.58 10.13
C TYR A 79 -22.32 14.90 9.91
N THR A 80 -23.09 15.34 10.89
CA THR A 80 -23.68 16.68 10.97
C THR A 80 -22.73 17.64 11.68
N ASP A 81 -23.01 18.95 11.62
CA ASP A 81 -22.23 19.93 12.38
C ASP A 81 -22.27 19.68 13.89
N ALA A 82 -23.40 19.19 14.41
CA ALA A 82 -23.53 18.79 15.80
C ALA A 82 -22.64 17.58 16.14
N ASP A 83 -22.54 16.60 15.24
CA ASP A 83 -21.65 15.44 15.39
C ASP A 83 -20.17 15.81 15.40
N LEU A 84 -19.81 16.90 14.71
CA LEU A 84 -18.44 17.40 14.60
C LEU A 84 -18.06 18.42 15.68
N ASN A 85 -18.98 18.78 16.58
CA ASN A 85 -18.71 19.72 17.66
C ASN A 85 -17.78 19.11 18.71
N TRP A 86 -16.48 19.25 18.51
CA TRP A 86 -15.43 18.72 19.39
C TRP A 86 -15.44 19.33 20.83
N ARG A 87 -16.17 20.44 21.04
CA ARG A 87 -16.39 21.04 22.37
C ARG A 87 -17.50 20.33 23.16
N ASP A 88 -18.40 19.67 22.46
CA ASP A 88 -19.46 18.86 23.08
C ASP A 88 -18.91 17.47 23.43
N LYS A 89 -18.89 17.15 24.72
CA LYS A 89 -18.42 15.85 25.23
C LYS A 89 -19.30 14.67 24.77
N ASN A 90 -20.52 14.97 24.33
CA ASN A 90 -21.51 13.99 23.86
C ASN A 90 -21.66 13.96 22.34
N SER A 91 -20.96 14.81 21.60
CA SER A 91 -20.99 14.75 20.14
C SER A 91 -20.47 13.39 19.66
N ARG A 92 -20.98 12.95 18.51
CA ARG A 92 -20.61 11.67 17.91
C ARG A 92 -19.10 11.51 17.72
N SER A 93 -18.43 12.51 17.13
CA SER A 93 -16.98 12.48 16.95
C SER A 93 -16.23 12.39 18.29
N THR A 94 -16.69 13.11 19.33
CA THR A 94 -16.07 13.01 20.67
C THR A 94 -16.22 11.61 21.27
N LEU A 95 -17.40 11.00 21.15
CA LEU A 95 -17.65 9.65 21.67
C LEU A 95 -16.84 8.60 20.92
N GLU A 96 -16.82 8.67 19.58
CA GLU A 96 -16.03 7.76 18.73
C GLU A 96 -14.52 7.86 19.04
N MET A 97 -14.00 9.06 19.28
CA MET A 97 -12.57 9.25 19.58
C MET A 97 -12.17 8.87 21.00
N LYS A 98 -13.12 8.87 21.96
CA LYS A 98 -12.90 8.32 23.32
C LYS A 98 -12.82 6.81 23.33
N ASP A 99 -13.59 6.16 22.48
CA ASP A 99 -13.60 4.71 22.33
C ASP A 99 -12.73 4.28 21.14
N LYS A 100 -11.47 3.90 21.41
CA LYS A 100 -10.54 3.44 20.40
C LYS A 100 -10.99 2.16 19.67
N SER A 101 -11.96 1.43 20.21
CA SER A 101 -12.58 0.26 19.59
C SER A 101 -13.75 0.62 18.66
N SER A 102 -14.18 1.88 18.65
CA SER A 102 -15.23 2.36 17.75
C SER A 102 -14.90 2.08 16.30
N ARG A 103 -15.90 1.58 15.56
CA ARG A 103 -15.78 1.30 14.12
C ARG A 103 -17.03 1.82 13.42
N PRO A 104 -17.08 3.14 13.14
CA PRO A 104 -18.21 3.71 12.41
C PRO A 104 -18.41 2.99 11.08
N ALA A 105 -19.63 2.60 10.78
CA ALA A 105 -19.95 1.88 9.54
C ALA A 105 -19.69 2.75 8.31
N ILE A 106 -19.20 2.14 7.25
CA ILE A 106 -18.89 2.78 5.96
C ILE A 106 -19.77 2.21 4.84
N LYS A 107 -20.08 3.05 3.86
CA LYS A 107 -20.81 2.64 2.65
C LYS A 107 -19.88 2.00 1.64
N GLY A 108 -20.25 0.80 1.19
CA GLY A 108 -19.55 0.10 0.12
C GLY A 108 -18.14 -0.36 0.49
N ARG A 109 -17.44 -0.84 -0.52
CA ARG A 109 -16.05 -1.31 -0.46
C ARG A 109 -15.30 -0.84 -1.69
N CYS A 110 -13.99 -0.70 -1.56
CA CYS A 110 -13.11 -0.51 -2.71
C CYS A 110 -12.83 -1.89 -3.35
N GLU A 111 -13.69 -2.31 -4.27
CA GLU A 111 -13.65 -3.67 -4.86
C GLU A 111 -12.36 -3.94 -5.62
N ASN A 112 -11.77 -2.91 -6.23
CA ASN A 112 -10.56 -3.02 -7.03
C ASN A 112 -9.27 -2.70 -6.24
N ILE A 113 -9.30 -2.74 -4.90
CA ILE A 113 -8.13 -2.39 -4.08
C ILE A 113 -6.93 -3.31 -4.36
N ALA A 114 -7.18 -4.52 -4.84
CA ALA A 114 -6.14 -5.48 -5.22
C ALA A 114 -5.24 -4.98 -6.35
N ASP A 115 -5.74 -4.09 -7.21
CA ASP A 115 -5.04 -3.60 -8.41
C ASP A 115 -3.91 -2.60 -8.08
N TYR A 116 -3.83 -2.12 -6.85
CA TYR A 116 -2.90 -1.07 -6.44
C TYR A 116 -1.73 -1.64 -5.64
N ASP A 117 -0.56 -1.08 -5.86
CA ASP A 117 0.69 -1.42 -5.15
C ASP A 117 0.92 -0.47 -3.95
N THR A 118 0.44 0.78 -4.06
CA THR A 118 0.56 1.82 -3.04
C THR A 118 -0.81 2.41 -2.70
N VAL A 119 -1.09 2.54 -1.42
CA VAL A 119 -2.33 3.17 -0.92
C VAL A 119 -1.96 4.31 0.01
N TRP A 120 -2.40 5.52 -0.33
CA TRP A 120 -2.37 6.66 0.57
C TRP A 120 -3.68 6.71 1.35
N ILE A 121 -3.61 6.85 2.66
CA ILE A 121 -4.77 6.95 3.54
C ILE A 121 -4.82 8.36 4.13
N GLY A 122 -5.85 9.11 3.76
CA GLY A 122 -6.04 10.51 4.12
C GLY A 122 -7.18 10.74 5.11
N PHE A 123 -6.97 11.65 6.07
CA PHE A 123 -7.97 11.97 7.07
C PHE A 123 -7.71 13.33 7.74
N PRO A 124 -8.75 13.96 8.34
CA PRO A 124 -8.53 15.07 9.26
C PRO A 124 -7.97 14.53 10.59
N VAL A 125 -6.99 15.21 11.18
CA VAL A 125 -6.51 14.83 12.53
C VAL A 125 -7.59 15.19 13.56
N TRP A 126 -8.10 14.17 14.25
CA TRP A 126 -9.01 14.32 15.38
C TRP A 126 -8.31 13.88 16.68
N TRP A 127 -8.29 14.74 17.70
CA TRP A 127 -7.63 14.46 19.00
C TRP A 127 -6.24 13.81 18.83
N TYR A 128 -5.42 14.42 17.94
CA TYR A 128 -4.02 14.04 17.67
C TYR A 128 -3.84 12.67 16.97
N THR A 129 -4.92 12.02 16.55
CA THR A 129 -4.87 10.72 15.87
C THR A 129 -5.81 10.66 14.66
N ALA A 130 -5.86 9.52 13.97
CA ALA A 130 -6.80 9.27 12.89
C ALA A 130 -8.22 9.01 13.44
N PRO A 131 -9.29 9.51 12.78
CA PRO A 131 -10.66 9.12 13.11
C PRO A 131 -10.86 7.62 13.01
N THR A 132 -11.63 7.03 13.93
CA THR A 132 -11.82 5.57 14.00
C THR A 132 -12.49 4.95 12.77
N ILE A 133 -13.17 5.74 11.94
CA ILE A 133 -13.69 5.29 10.63
C ILE A 133 -12.57 4.87 9.66
N VAL A 134 -11.34 5.39 9.83
CA VAL A 134 -10.15 4.97 9.06
C VAL A 134 -9.79 3.54 9.43
N ASN A 135 -9.90 3.17 10.70
CA ASN A 135 -9.69 1.80 11.17
C ASN A 135 -10.72 0.84 10.54
N THR A 136 -11.99 1.26 10.44
CA THR A 136 -13.03 0.50 9.75
C THR A 136 -12.63 0.18 8.31
N PHE A 137 -12.11 1.18 7.58
CA PHE A 137 -11.66 0.96 6.20
C PHE A 137 -10.48 -0.03 6.14
N ILE A 138 -9.45 0.16 6.97
CA ILE A 138 -8.25 -0.70 6.99
C ILE A 138 -8.63 -2.16 7.28
N GLU A 139 -9.55 -2.37 8.23
CA GLU A 139 -10.00 -3.71 8.65
C GLU A 139 -10.95 -4.38 7.65
N ALA A 140 -11.66 -3.57 6.84
CA ALA A 140 -12.58 -4.07 5.83
C ALA A 140 -11.91 -4.51 4.52
N HIS A 141 -10.63 -4.19 4.30
CA HIS A 141 -9.93 -4.42 3.04
C HIS A 141 -8.64 -5.22 3.23
N ASP A 142 -8.31 -6.06 2.26
CA ASP A 142 -7.00 -6.71 2.22
C ASP A 142 -5.93 -5.75 1.66
N LEU A 143 -5.09 -5.25 2.55
CA LEU A 143 -3.98 -4.36 2.23
C LEU A 143 -2.63 -5.07 2.24
N SER A 144 -2.62 -6.40 2.27
CA SER A 144 -1.40 -7.20 2.26
C SER A 144 -0.56 -6.94 1.00
N GLY A 145 0.75 -6.88 1.17
CA GLY A 145 1.70 -6.63 0.07
C GLY A 145 1.77 -5.20 -0.43
N LYS A 146 0.88 -4.30 0.03
CA LYS A 146 0.84 -2.90 -0.39
C LYS A 146 1.73 -2.01 0.50
N THR A 147 2.24 -0.93 -0.07
CA THR A 147 2.87 0.14 0.73
C THR A 147 1.78 1.13 1.16
N LEU A 148 1.61 1.31 2.48
CA LEU A 148 0.65 2.24 3.05
C LEU A 148 1.34 3.55 3.42
N ASN A 149 0.87 4.64 2.83
CA ASN A 149 1.28 5.99 3.14
C ASN A 149 0.14 6.74 3.82
N VAL A 150 0.45 7.80 4.53
CA VAL A 150 -0.55 8.61 5.23
C VAL A 150 -0.44 10.07 4.81
N PHE A 151 -1.59 10.70 4.59
CA PHE A 151 -1.65 12.16 4.58
C PHE A 151 -2.76 12.64 5.52
N ALA A 152 -2.55 13.78 6.13
CA ALA A 152 -3.53 14.34 7.04
C ALA A 152 -3.72 15.84 6.80
N THR A 153 -4.91 16.32 7.12
CA THR A 153 -5.20 17.75 7.27
C THR A 153 -5.43 18.08 8.73
N SER A 154 -4.95 19.23 9.20
CA SER A 154 -5.06 19.59 10.61
C SER A 154 -5.06 21.10 10.80
N GLY A 155 -5.84 21.59 11.75
CA GLY A 155 -5.82 22.98 12.18
C GLY A 155 -4.62 23.38 13.05
N GLY A 156 -3.74 22.43 13.44
CA GLY A 156 -2.60 22.76 14.31
C GLY A 156 -1.77 21.55 14.79
N SER A 157 -2.21 20.33 14.52
CA SER A 157 -1.48 19.12 14.89
C SER A 157 -0.58 18.64 13.74
N THR A 158 0.49 17.90 14.08
CA THR A 158 1.29 17.18 13.09
C THR A 158 0.62 15.87 12.71
N VAL A 159 1.11 15.23 11.65
CA VAL A 159 0.67 13.90 11.21
C VAL A 159 1.30 12.76 12.01
N ASP A 160 2.33 13.06 12.80
CA ASP A 160 3.18 12.05 13.45
C ASP A 160 2.41 11.14 14.42
N GLY A 161 1.56 11.72 15.27
CA GLY A 161 0.75 10.97 16.21
C GLY A 161 -0.14 9.95 15.51
N SER A 162 -0.89 10.43 14.52
CA SER A 162 -1.79 9.59 13.72
C SER A 162 -1.07 8.46 13.00
N TYR A 163 0.07 8.77 12.36
CA TYR A 163 0.89 7.78 11.66
C TYR A 163 1.42 6.70 12.62
N ASN A 164 1.96 7.11 13.77
CA ASN A 164 2.52 6.18 14.74
C ASN A 164 1.42 5.27 15.36
N ASP A 165 0.24 5.83 15.64
CA ASP A 165 -0.89 5.07 16.15
C ASP A 165 -1.37 4.00 15.13
N LEU A 166 -1.51 4.38 13.86
CA LEU A 166 -1.88 3.42 12.80
C LEU A 166 -0.81 2.34 12.62
N LYS A 167 0.46 2.73 12.56
CA LYS A 167 1.57 1.77 12.44
C LYS A 167 1.63 0.80 13.62
N LYS A 168 1.34 1.26 14.84
CA LYS A 168 1.27 0.42 16.03
C LYS A 168 0.06 -0.50 16.02
N ALA A 169 -1.09 -0.02 15.53
CA ALA A 169 -2.31 -0.82 15.47
C ALA A 169 -2.25 -1.91 14.38
N TYR A 170 -1.55 -1.64 13.28
CA TYR A 170 -1.45 -2.53 12.11
C TYR A 170 0.00 -2.80 11.72
N PRO A 171 0.79 -3.45 12.58
CA PRO A 171 2.24 -3.68 12.36
C PRO A 171 2.53 -4.67 11.23
N GLN A 172 1.51 -5.43 10.78
CA GLN A 172 1.62 -6.39 9.68
C GLN A 172 1.76 -5.72 8.31
N TYR A 173 1.42 -4.43 8.19
CA TYR A 173 1.52 -3.72 6.92
C TYR A 173 2.83 -2.96 6.76
N LYS A 174 3.23 -2.75 5.50
CA LYS A 174 4.40 -1.94 5.16
C LYS A 174 4.01 -0.47 5.16
N TRP A 175 4.44 0.26 6.18
CA TRP A 175 4.22 1.71 6.30
C TRP A 175 5.36 2.50 5.64
N GLY A 176 4.99 3.45 4.77
CA GLY A 176 5.92 4.30 4.02
C GLY A 176 5.87 5.75 4.47
N GLU A 177 5.51 6.66 3.57
CA GLU A 177 5.56 8.11 3.78
C GLU A 177 4.40 8.62 4.65
N LYS A 178 4.61 9.81 5.22
CA LYS A 178 3.58 10.60 5.89
C LYS A 178 3.70 12.06 5.48
N ARG A 179 2.55 12.72 5.23
CA ARG A 179 2.49 14.14 4.82
C ARG A 179 1.40 14.89 5.57
N LEU A 180 1.69 16.12 6.00
CA LEU A 180 0.67 17.07 6.44
C LEU A 180 0.32 17.97 5.24
N MET A 181 -0.97 18.07 4.91
CA MET A 181 -1.47 18.78 3.74
C MET A 181 -2.56 19.77 4.16
N ASN A 182 -2.18 21.02 4.34
CA ASN A 182 -3.08 22.12 4.71
C ASN A 182 -3.31 23.08 3.54
#